data_69803422f380e03c0b37d72dbc86f367
#
_entry.id   69803422f380e03c0b37d72dbc86f367
#
_cell.length_a   1.000
_cell.length_b   1.000
_cell.length_c   1.000
_cell.angle_alpha   90.00
_cell.angle_beta   90.00
_cell.angle_gamma   90.00
#
_symmetry.space_group_name_H-M   'P 1'
#
loop_
_entity.id
_entity.type
_entity.pdbx_description
1 polymer ?
#
loop_
_entity_poly.entity_id
_entity_poly.type
_entity_poly.pdbx_seq_one_letter_code
_entity_poly.pdbx_strand_id
1 'polypeptide(L)'
;VKKLINIIRYEKENDEFTKFLSSICDVRIIWGGSKTIKAIRKFPLQERSSELTFADRYSLCLLDSKKIEKLNEFDLKLLVKRFYNDTYLFDQNACSSPHLILWMGNSSSFSRQRFWKTLSLYLEEKYNLPEKASYDKYNKLCNDVVNLKNFKSQEKFGNLIYTLLLNKLDEDVDKMRGKWGYFYEYKINNLNQIKKIINNKFQTLTYFGVEKKLLQTFVKNNLRGIDRVVPIGQALDISLNWDGIDINNALTRVIDIK
;
A
#
# COMPACT_ATOMS: atom_id res chain seq x y z
N VAL A 1 21.18 -7.84 -24.10
CA VAL A 1 19.96 -7.58 -23.28
C VAL A 1 18.87 -6.89 -24.10
N LYS A 2 19.17 -5.80 -24.88
CA LYS A 2 18.14 -5.06 -25.67
C LYS A 2 17.34 -5.94 -26.66
N LYS A 3 17.91 -7.05 -27.18
CA LYS A 3 17.21 -7.98 -28.06
C LYS A 3 16.29 -8.98 -27.33
N LEU A 4 16.36 -9.02 -26.01
CA LEU A 4 15.59 -9.95 -25.17
C LEU A 4 14.34 -9.31 -24.53
N ILE A 5 14.19 -7.98 -24.68
CA ILE A 5 13.08 -7.23 -24.09
C ILE A 5 12.25 -6.62 -25.22
N ASN A 6 10.98 -6.97 -25.28
CA ASN A 6 10.00 -6.41 -26.18
C ASN A 6 8.92 -5.69 -25.37
N ILE A 7 8.64 -4.43 -25.69
CA ILE A 7 7.54 -3.67 -25.12
C ILE A 7 6.47 -3.51 -26.17
N ILE A 8 5.30 -4.07 -25.92
CA ILE A 8 4.20 -4.12 -26.87
C ILE A 8 2.98 -3.43 -26.25
N ARG A 9 2.31 -2.60 -27.02
CA ARG A 9 1.03 -2.00 -26.67
C ARG A 9 -0.02 -2.38 -27.71
N TYR A 10 -1.16 -2.85 -27.26
CA TYR A 10 -2.30 -3.19 -28.09
C TYR A 10 -3.62 -2.89 -27.38
N GLU A 11 -4.69 -2.81 -28.14
CA GLU A 11 -6.02 -2.52 -27.62
C GLU A 11 -6.50 -3.68 -26.74
N LYS A 12 -7.23 -3.34 -25.68
CA LYS A 12 -7.72 -4.30 -24.69
C LYS A 12 -8.61 -5.39 -25.31
N GLU A 13 -9.31 -5.05 -26.39
CA GLU A 13 -10.23 -5.90 -27.14
C GLU A 13 -9.52 -6.88 -28.06
N ASN A 14 -8.19 -6.76 -28.20
CA ASN A 14 -7.41 -7.68 -29.06
C ASN A 14 -7.10 -9.00 -28.31
N ASP A 15 -8.12 -9.81 -28.13
CA ASP A 15 -8.06 -11.09 -27.43
C ASP A 15 -7.12 -12.09 -28.12
N GLU A 16 -7.04 -12.06 -29.46
CA GLU A 16 -6.18 -12.96 -30.24
C GLU A 16 -4.69 -12.75 -29.92
N PHE A 17 -4.29 -11.49 -29.72
CA PHE A 17 -2.91 -11.20 -29.39
C PHE A 17 -2.57 -11.66 -27.97
N THR A 18 -3.47 -11.43 -27.00
CA THR A 18 -3.31 -11.92 -25.62
C THR A 18 -3.27 -13.45 -25.57
N LYS A 19 -4.12 -14.12 -26.36
CA LYS A 19 -4.16 -15.59 -26.52
C LYS A 19 -2.84 -16.11 -27.09
N PHE A 20 -2.36 -15.49 -28.18
CA PHE A 20 -1.07 -15.86 -28.78
C PHE A 20 0.09 -15.75 -27.78
N LEU A 21 0.25 -14.61 -27.11
CA LEU A 21 1.31 -14.44 -26.10
C LEU A 21 1.20 -15.47 -24.96
N SER A 22 -0.02 -15.74 -24.50
CA SER A 22 -0.27 -16.75 -23.45
C SER A 22 0.08 -18.17 -23.91
N SER A 23 -0.09 -18.49 -25.20
CA SER A 23 0.19 -19.83 -25.74
C SER A 23 1.67 -20.13 -25.96
N ILE A 24 2.55 -19.12 -25.96
CA ILE A 24 3.99 -19.28 -26.23
C ILE A 24 4.90 -19.01 -25.03
N CYS A 25 4.37 -18.43 -23.95
CA CYS A 25 5.20 -18.04 -22.80
C CYS A 25 5.44 -19.21 -21.83
N ASP A 26 6.63 -19.29 -21.25
CA ASP A 26 6.95 -20.22 -20.15
C ASP A 26 6.39 -19.74 -18.81
N VAL A 27 6.34 -18.42 -18.60
CA VAL A 27 5.75 -17.81 -17.41
C VAL A 27 4.90 -16.61 -17.81
N ARG A 28 3.67 -16.56 -17.34
CA ARG A 28 2.78 -15.41 -17.48
C ARG A 28 2.70 -14.64 -16.18
N ILE A 29 3.10 -13.36 -16.20
CA ILE A 29 2.95 -12.47 -15.07
C ILE A 29 1.80 -11.50 -15.35
N ILE A 30 0.81 -11.47 -14.46
CA ILE A 30 -0.32 -10.55 -14.55
C ILE A 30 -0.25 -9.55 -13.40
N TRP A 31 -0.09 -8.28 -13.73
CA TRP A 31 -0.15 -7.19 -12.75
C TRP A 31 -1.43 -6.39 -12.98
N GLY A 32 -2.38 -6.49 -12.07
CA GLY A 32 -3.66 -5.79 -12.22
C GLY A 32 -4.73 -6.22 -11.22
N GLY A 33 -5.86 -5.53 -11.25
CA GLY A 33 -7.00 -5.84 -10.40
C GLY A 33 -7.68 -7.16 -10.76
N SER A 34 -8.57 -7.62 -9.87
CA SER A 34 -9.27 -8.92 -10.02
C SER A 34 -10.00 -9.09 -11.37
N LYS A 35 -10.51 -7.99 -11.95
CA LYS A 35 -11.18 -8.04 -13.28
C LYS A 35 -10.18 -8.36 -14.39
N THR A 36 -9.00 -7.71 -14.37
CA THR A 36 -7.93 -7.95 -15.34
C THR A 36 -7.40 -9.37 -15.24
N ILE A 37 -7.12 -9.84 -14.02
CA ILE A 37 -6.64 -11.21 -13.79
C ILE A 37 -7.65 -12.23 -14.34
N LYS A 38 -8.95 -12.05 -14.02
CA LYS A 38 -10.01 -12.94 -14.54
C LYS A 38 -10.13 -12.91 -16.07
N ALA A 39 -9.95 -11.74 -16.69
CA ALA A 39 -10.01 -11.61 -18.13
C ALA A 39 -8.86 -12.34 -18.83
N ILE A 40 -7.62 -12.14 -18.35
CA ILE A 40 -6.44 -12.77 -18.93
C ILE A 40 -6.42 -14.29 -18.68
N ARG A 41 -6.91 -14.76 -17.55
CA ARG A 41 -7.02 -16.19 -17.21
C ARG A 41 -7.96 -17.00 -18.12
N LYS A 42 -8.79 -16.35 -18.91
CA LYS A 42 -9.61 -17.02 -19.93
C LYS A 42 -8.75 -17.65 -21.05
N PHE A 43 -7.55 -17.10 -21.27
CA PHE A 43 -6.62 -17.63 -22.27
C PHE A 43 -5.74 -18.72 -21.66
N PRO A 44 -5.76 -19.96 -22.20
CA PRO A 44 -4.99 -21.06 -21.66
C PRO A 44 -3.48 -20.82 -21.80
N LEU A 45 -2.73 -21.35 -20.86
CA LEU A 45 -1.27 -21.49 -20.93
C LEU A 45 -0.91 -22.88 -21.46
N GLN A 46 0.36 -23.07 -21.86
CA GLN A 46 0.89 -24.41 -22.11
C GLN A 46 0.93 -25.22 -20.81
N GLU A 47 0.90 -26.54 -20.90
CA GLU A 47 0.80 -27.45 -19.74
C GLU A 47 1.92 -27.28 -18.72
N ARG A 48 3.11 -26.86 -19.16
CA ARG A 48 4.28 -26.66 -18.29
C ARG A 48 4.54 -25.21 -17.92
N SER A 49 3.75 -24.29 -18.42
CA SER A 49 3.88 -22.87 -18.09
C SER A 49 3.32 -22.58 -16.69
N SER A 50 3.91 -21.61 -16.03
CA SER A 50 3.45 -21.12 -14.74
C SER A 50 2.83 -19.73 -14.84
N GLU A 51 2.06 -19.34 -13.82
CA GLU A 51 1.45 -18.01 -13.74
C GLU A 51 1.71 -17.37 -12.38
N LEU A 52 2.13 -16.11 -12.42
CA LEU A 52 2.21 -15.23 -11.24
C LEU A 52 1.19 -14.11 -11.38
N THR A 53 0.51 -13.80 -10.28
CA THR A 53 -0.45 -12.70 -10.26
C THR A 53 -0.13 -11.72 -9.13
N PHE A 54 0.00 -10.45 -9.49
CA PHE A 54 0.10 -9.33 -8.55
C PHE A 54 -1.24 -8.59 -8.54
N ALA A 55 -2.10 -9.02 -7.63
CA ALA A 55 -3.45 -8.51 -7.50
C ALA A 55 -3.49 -7.14 -6.79
N ASP A 56 -4.69 -6.56 -6.75
CA ASP A 56 -4.95 -5.37 -5.93
C ASP A 56 -4.81 -5.70 -4.43
N ARG A 57 -3.95 -4.96 -3.73
CA ARG A 57 -3.59 -5.17 -2.33
C ARG A 57 -3.83 -3.91 -1.51
N TYR A 58 -3.82 -4.04 -0.20
CA TYR A 58 -4.00 -2.97 0.77
C TYR A 58 -2.79 -2.84 1.69
N SER A 59 -2.35 -1.63 1.95
CA SER A 59 -1.19 -1.36 2.80
C SER A 59 -1.50 -0.36 3.89
N LEU A 60 -0.73 -0.43 4.97
CA LEU A 60 -0.93 0.37 6.16
C LEU A 60 0.42 0.88 6.73
N CYS A 61 0.35 1.92 7.55
CA CYS A 61 1.50 2.52 8.18
C CYS A 61 1.32 2.54 9.69
N LEU A 62 2.36 2.15 10.42
CA LEU A 62 2.41 2.13 11.89
C LEU A 62 3.38 3.18 12.41
N LEU A 63 2.88 4.12 13.20
CA LEU A 63 3.62 5.23 13.76
C LEU A 63 3.61 5.17 15.29
N ASP A 64 4.79 5.13 15.91
CA ASP A 64 4.91 5.30 17.36
C ASP A 64 4.80 6.80 17.71
N SER A 65 3.69 7.17 18.34
CA SER A 65 3.39 8.55 18.72
C SER A 65 4.42 9.16 19.67
N LYS A 66 4.95 8.40 20.63
CA LYS A 66 5.96 8.88 21.58
C LYS A 66 7.30 9.13 20.90
N LYS A 67 7.66 8.30 19.91
CA LYS A 67 8.90 8.50 19.16
C LYS A 67 8.81 9.74 18.26
N ILE A 68 7.65 9.97 17.61
CA ILE A 68 7.42 11.18 16.81
C ILE A 68 7.46 12.45 17.68
N GLU A 69 6.88 12.41 18.88
CA GLU A 69 6.89 13.53 19.81
C GLU A 69 8.31 13.98 20.18
N LYS A 70 9.24 13.03 20.28
CA LYS A 70 10.64 13.28 20.65
C LYS A 70 11.56 13.67 19.50
N LEU A 71 11.09 13.61 18.25
CA LEU A 71 11.90 14.00 17.10
C LEU A 71 12.22 15.50 17.16
N ASN A 72 13.44 15.88 16.80
CA ASN A 72 13.73 17.26 16.43
C ASN A 72 13.11 17.61 15.08
N GLU A 73 13.18 18.86 14.66
CA GLU A 73 12.57 19.31 13.40
C GLU A 73 13.23 18.69 12.16
N PHE A 74 14.54 18.49 12.18
CA PHE A 74 15.27 17.90 11.06
C PHE A 74 14.85 16.45 10.84
N ASP A 75 14.83 15.65 11.90
CA ASP A 75 14.44 14.23 11.81
C ASP A 75 12.96 14.08 11.44
N LEU A 76 12.09 14.97 11.91
CA LEU A 76 10.69 14.96 11.52
C LEU A 76 10.51 15.31 10.03
N LYS A 77 11.24 16.30 9.51
CA LYS A 77 11.27 16.62 8.07
C LYS A 77 11.76 15.43 7.24
N LEU A 78 12.77 14.71 7.73
CA LEU A 78 13.25 13.49 7.06
C LEU A 78 12.18 12.37 7.06
N LEU A 79 11.48 12.20 8.18
CA LEU A 79 10.40 11.21 8.29
C LEU A 79 9.25 11.53 7.33
N VAL A 80 8.78 12.78 7.26
CA VAL A 80 7.69 13.15 6.34
C VAL A 80 8.12 13.07 4.88
N LYS A 81 9.38 13.37 4.54
CA LYS A 81 9.93 13.14 3.21
C LYS A 81 9.89 11.66 2.82
N ARG A 82 10.24 10.76 3.73
CA ARG A 82 10.14 9.31 3.52
C ARG A 82 8.69 8.86 3.36
N PHE A 83 7.78 9.39 4.17
CA PHE A 83 6.36 9.11 4.03
C PHE A 83 5.78 9.62 2.70
N TYR A 84 6.23 10.79 2.21
CA TYR A 84 5.93 11.29 0.89
C TYR A 84 6.32 10.28 -0.21
N ASN A 85 7.51 9.68 -0.11
CA ASN A 85 7.95 8.68 -1.08
C ASN A 85 7.01 7.46 -1.12
N ASP A 86 6.52 7.01 0.03
CA ASP A 86 5.62 5.85 0.12
C ASP A 86 4.21 6.15 -0.38
N THR A 87 3.81 7.43 -0.48
CA THR A 87 2.42 7.81 -0.70
C THR A 87 2.21 8.68 -1.94
N TYR A 88 2.86 9.84 -2.02
CA TYR A 88 2.56 10.87 -3.03
C TYR A 88 3.24 10.66 -4.38
N LEU A 89 4.36 9.95 -4.45
CA LEU A 89 5.06 9.71 -5.72
C LEU A 89 4.19 9.01 -6.77
N PHE A 90 3.22 8.22 -6.34
CA PHE A 90 2.25 7.53 -7.19
C PHE A 90 0.81 7.91 -6.84
N ASP A 91 0.57 9.14 -6.33
CA ASP A 91 -0.75 9.62 -5.96
C ASP A 91 -1.52 8.67 -5.02
N GLN A 92 -0.78 7.94 -4.16
CA GLN A 92 -1.30 6.91 -3.26
C GLN A 92 -1.97 5.71 -4.00
N ASN A 93 -1.64 5.48 -5.28
CA ASN A 93 -2.22 4.39 -6.07
C ASN A 93 -1.39 3.11 -6.07
N ALA A 94 -0.14 3.13 -5.60
CA ALA A 94 0.64 1.89 -5.49
C ALA A 94 0.01 0.93 -4.47
N CYS A 95 0.04 -0.37 -4.75
CA CYS A 95 -0.49 -1.39 -3.82
C CYS A 95 0.23 -1.40 -2.46
N SER A 96 1.48 -0.94 -2.43
CA SER A 96 2.28 -0.78 -1.21
C SER A 96 2.09 0.57 -0.51
N SER A 97 1.38 1.53 -1.12
CA SER A 97 1.10 2.82 -0.48
C SER A 97 0.10 2.66 0.66
N PRO A 98 0.39 3.17 1.87
CA PRO A 98 -0.52 3.07 3.00
C PRO A 98 -1.78 3.92 2.81
N HIS A 99 -2.93 3.32 3.12
CA HIS A 99 -4.22 3.99 3.20
C HIS A 99 -4.70 4.18 4.64
N LEU A 100 -4.33 3.24 5.54
CA LEU A 100 -4.62 3.28 6.96
C LEU A 100 -3.37 3.61 7.76
N ILE A 101 -3.45 4.66 8.57
CA ILE A 101 -2.39 5.09 9.46
C ILE A 101 -2.75 4.70 10.89
N LEU A 102 -1.91 3.90 11.49
CA LEU A 102 -2.06 3.39 12.85
C LEU A 102 -1.17 4.19 13.79
N TRP A 103 -1.77 4.85 14.75
CA TRP A 103 -1.08 5.63 15.78
C TRP A 103 -0.95 4.80 17.05
N MET A 104 0.25 4.35 17.37
CA MET A 104 0.51 3.56 18.57
C MET A 104 0.91 4.44 19.73
N GLY A 105 0.27 4.22 20.90
CA GLY A 105 0.56 4.90 22.17
C GLY A 105 -0.35 6.09 22.48
N ASN A 106 -0.18 6.64 23.68
CA ASN A 106 -1.13 7.60 24.27
C ASN A 106 -0.94 9.07 23.80
N SER A 107 0.21 9.43 23.23
CA SER A 107 0.55 10.82 22.82
C SER A 107 0.01 11.20 21.44
N SER A 108 -1.01 10.53 20.98
CA SER A 108 -1.37 10.53 19.56
C SER A 108 -1.90 11.87 19.00
N SER A 109 -2.51 12.73 19.81
CA SER A 109 -3.11 13.97 19.31
C SER A 109 -2.04 14.98 18.86
N PHE A 110 -1.09 15.31 19.74
CA PHE A 110 -0.01 16.24 19.45
C PHE A 110 0.91 15.72 18.35
N SER A 111 1.32 14.42 18.44
CA SER A 111 2.18 13.78 17.44
C SER A 111 1.55 13.76 16.06
N ARG A 112 0.23 13.49 15.97
CA ARG A 112 -0.54 13.53 14.73
C ARG A 112 -0.51 14.92 14.09
N GLN A 113 -0.89 15.94 14.84
CA GLN A 113 -0.91 17.31 14.32
C GLN A 113 0.48 17.75 13.86
N ARG A 114 1.49 17.47 14.67
CA ARG A 114 2.88 17.81 14.34
C ARG A 114 3.33 17.12 13.04
N PHE A 115 3.05 15.83 12.89
CA PHE A 115 3.39 15.06 11.69
C PHE A 115 2.67 15.59 10.45
N TRP A 116 1.35 15.71 10.50
CA TRP A 116 0.57 16.16 9.37
C TRP A 116 0.85 17.61 8.97
N LYS A 117 1.04 18.48 9.92
CA LYS A 117 1.45 19.88 9.67
C LYS A 117 2.81 19.95 8.98
N THR A 118 3.79 19.18 9.45
CA THR A 118 5.13 19.15 8.82
C THR A 118 5.06 18.56 7.40
N LEU A 119 4.24 17.52 7.21
CA LEU A 119 4.01 16.95 5.87
C LEU A 119 3.32 17.96 4.95
N SER A 120 2.31 18.71 5.43
CA SER A 120 1.63 19.72 4.62
C SER A 120 2.61 20.76 4.10
N LEU A 121 3.47 21.30 4.95
CA LEU A 121 4.50 22.26 4.54
C LEU A 121 5.46 21.68 3.49
N TYR A 122 5.83 20.41 3.63
CA TYR A 122 6.66 19.73 2.65
C TYR A 122 5.95 19.56 1.29
N LEU A 123 4.65 19.24 1.33
CA LEU A 123 3.84 19.04 0.13
C LEU A 123 3.58 20.32 -0.64
N GLU A 124 3.41 21.45 0.03
CA GLU A 124 3.23 22.77 -0.60
C GLU A 124 4.39 23.10 -1.55
N GLU A 125 5.60 22.61 -1.26
CA GLU A 125 6.78 22.80 -2.10
C GLU A 125 6.98 21.73 -3.17
N LYS A 126 6.48 20.50 -2.94
CA LYS A 126 6.89 19.29 -3.68
C LYS A 126 5.79 18.61 -4.46
N TYR A 127 4.53 18.88 -4.17
CA TYR A 127 3.42 18.14 -4.75
C TYR A 127 2.40 19.05 -5.40
N ASN A 128 2.19 18.83 -6.69
CA ASN A 128 1.16 19.54 -7.46
C ASN A 128 -0.09 18.67 -7.57
N LEU A 129 -1.13 19.02 -6.82
CA LEU A 129 -2.40 18.32 -6.83
C LEU A 129 -3.26 18.78 -8.02
N PRO A 130 -3.65 17.87 -8.94
CA PRO A 130 -4.55 18.23 -10.03
C PRO A 130 -5.92 18.75 -9.51
N GLU A 131 -6.52 19.74 -10.17
CA GLU A 131 -7.81 20.32 -9.77
C GLU A 131 -8.91 19.26 -9.64
N LYS A 132 -9.01 18.36 -10.62
CA LYS A 132 -9.94 17.23 -10.59
C LYS A 132 -9.74 16.36 -9.34
N ALA A 133 -8.51 16.11 -8.92
CA ALA A 133 -8.21 15.31 -7.74
C ALA A 133 -8.69 16.00 -6.45
N SER A 134 -8.65 17.34 -6.39
CA SER A 134 -9.19 18.11 -5.26
C SER A 134 -10.70 17.91 -5.14
N TYR A 135 -11.42 17.96 -6.27
CA TYR A 135 -12.87 17.74 -6.31
C TYR A 135 -13.24 16.30 -5.92
N ASP A 136 -12.59 15.31 -6.53
CA ASP A 136 -12.85 13.89 -6.27
C ASP A 136 -12.59 13.55 -4.79
N LYS A 137 -11.52 14.12 -4.22
CA LYS A 137 -11.16 13.92 -2.82
C LYS A 137 -12.17 14.54 -1.86
N TYR A 138 -12.69 15.73 -2.18
CA TYR A 138 -13.74 16.38 -1.38
C TYR A 138 -15.05 15.62 -1.43
N ASN A 139 -15.48 15.18 -2.62
CA ASN A 139 -16.68 14.34 -2.77
C ASN A 139 -16.55 13.04 -1.97
N LYS A 140 -15.37 12.42 -2.02
CA LYS A 140 -15.11 11.23 -1.21
C LYS A 140 -15.23 11.53 0.28
N LEU A 141 -14.71 12.65 0.76
CA LEU A 141 -14.84 13.06 2.15
C LEU A 141 -16.31 13.19 2.57
N CYS A 142 -17.12 13.87 1.78
CA CYS A 142 -18.55 14.03 2.06
C CYS A 142 -19.25 12.67 2.14
N ASN A 143 -18.98 11.79 1.19
CA ASN A 143 -19.55 10.45 1.18
C ASN A 143 -19.10 9.62 2.39
N ASP A 144 -17.82 9.66 2.75
CA ASP A 144 -17.28 8.90 3.88
C ASP A 144 -17.85 9.40 5.22
N VAL A 145 -17.93 10.72 5.43
CA VAL A 145 -18.49 11.31 6.65
C VAL A 145 -19.96 10.92 6.86
N VAL A 146 -20.74 10.84 5.77
CA VAL A 146 -22.17 10.47 5.85
C VAL A 146 -22.35 8.96 6.04
N ASN A 147 -21.55 8.14 5.38
CA ASN A 147 -21.80 6.69 5.26
C ASN A 147 -21.00 5.82 6.21
N LEU A 148 -19.84 6.29 6.72
CA LEU A 148 -19.01 5.49 7.61
C LEU A 148 -19.55 5.49 9.04
N LYS A 149 -20.06 4.34 9.48
CA LYS A 149 -20.57 4.14 10.85
C LYS A 149 -19.49 4.27 11.94
N ASN A 150 -18.24 4.06 11.56
CA ASN A 150 -17.08 4.13 12.43
C ASN A 150 -16.31 5.46 12.34
N PHE A 151 -16.87 6.45 11.66
CA PHE A 151 -16.30 7.79 11.60
C PHE A 151 -16.33 8.47 12.98
N LYS A 152 -15.23 9.12 13.35
CA LYS A 152 -15.09 9.87 14.60
C LYS A 152 -14.88 11.37 14.33
N SER A 153 -13.90 11.71 13.54
CA SER A 153 -13.55 13.10 13.21
C SER A 153 -12.74 13.15 11.93
N GLN A 154 -12.66 14.33 11.34
CA GLN A 154 -11.82 14.58 10.18
C GLN A 154 -10.94 15.81 10.42
N GLU A 155 -9.78 15.83 9.78
CA GLU A 155 -8.92 17.01 9.71
C GLU A 155 -8.45 17.22 8.27
N LYS A 156 -8.21 18.48 7.92
CA LYS A 156 -7.74 18.89 6.59
C LYS A 156 -6.56 19.83 6.75
N PHE A 157 -5.51 19.60 5.95
CA PHE A 157 -4.37 20.51 5.83
C PHE A 157 -4.37 21.02 4.39
N GLY A 158 -5.07 22.13 4.18
CA GLY A 158 -5.40 22.62 2.86
C GLY A 158 -6.16 21.57 2.03
N ASN A 159 -5.85 21.51 0.74
CA ASN A 159 -6.33 20.46 -0.16
C ASN A 159 -5.36 19.28 -0.29
N LEU A 160 -4.18 19.34 0.34
CA LEU A 160 -3.14 18.35 0.15
C LEU A 160 -3.33 17.11 1.02
N ILE A 161 -3.84 17.28 2.25
CA ILE A 161 -4.04 16.16 3.18
C ILE A 161 -5.45 16.18 3.75
N TYR A 162 -6.15 15.04 3.63
CA TYR A 162 -7.40 14.78 4.33
C TYR A 162 -7.22 13.55 5.20
N THR A 163 -7.56 13.64 6.48
CA THR A 163 -7.50 12.50 7.41
C THR A 163 -8.85 12.25 8.06
N LEU A 164 -9.24 10.99 8.16
CA LEU A 164 -10.43 10.54 8.85
C LEU A 164 -10.04 9.63 10.01
N LEU A 165 -10.26 10.11 11.21
CA LEU A 165 -10.06 9.30 12.42
C LEU A 165 -11.28 8.38 12.62
N LEU A 166 -11.00 7.10 12.79
CA LEU A 166 -11.99 6.07 13.06
C LEU A 166 -12.08 5.79 14.57
N ASN A 167 -13.25 5.40 15.06
CA ASN A 167 -13.47 4.95 16.44
C ASN A 167 -13.30 3.43 16.61
N LYS A 168 -13.44 2.65 15.53
CA LYS A 168 -13.17 1.21 15.47
C LYS A 168 -12.70 0.81 14.07
N LEU A 169 -12.07 -0.36 13.96
CA LEU A 169 -11.72 -1.00 12.70
C LEU A 169 -12.71 -2.14 12.43
N ASP A 170 -13.33 -2.09 11.28
CA ASP A 170 -14.20 -3.14 10.78
C ASP A 170 -13.40 -4.13 9.90
N GLU A 171 -13.90 -5.34 9.70
CA GLU A 171 -13.18 -6.39 8.95
C GLU A 171 -12.95 -6.04 7.47
N ASP A 172 -13.74 -5.14 6.93
CA ASP A 172 -13.67 -4.69 5.53
C ASP A 172 -12.88 -3.38 5.34
N VAL A 173 -12.03 -3.03 6.29
CA VAL A 173 -11.17 -1.82 6.22
C VAL A 173 -10.30 -1.77 4.96
N ASP A 174 -9.99 -2.91 4.35
CA ASP A 174 -9.26 -2.98 3.08
C ASP A 174 -10.02 -2.35 1.88
N LYS A 175 -11.31 -2.08 2.02
CA LYS A 175 -12.12 -1.31 1.06
C LYS A 175 -11.97 0.20 1.25
N MET A 176 -11.47 0.65 2.39
CA MET A 176 -11.29 2.06 2.73
C MET A 176 -10.01 2.60 2.10
N ARG A 177 -10.10 3.04 0.84
CA ARG A 177 -8.95 3.51 0.06
C ARG A 177 -9.04 5.00 -0.20
N GLY A 178 -7.93 5.68 0.05
CA GLY A 178 -7.72 7.06 -0.33
C GLY A 178 -6.86 7.21 -1.58
N LYS A 179 -6.82 8.42 -2.12
CA LYS A 179 -5.91 8.86 -3.18
C LYS A 179 -5.50 10.28 -2.89
N TRP A 180 -4.35 10.70 -3.43
CA TRP A 180 -3.90 12.11 -3.39
C TRP A 180 -3.82 12.69 -1.98
N GLY A 181 -3.37 11.88 -1.01
CA GLY A 181 -3.26 12.30 0.38
C GLY A 181 -4.57 12.23 1.17
N TYR A 182 -5.36 11.20 0.93
CA TYR A 182 -6.55 10.88 1.71
C TYR A 182 -6.28 9.65 2.58
N PHE A 183 -6.23 9.82 3.90
CA PHE A 183 -5.83 8.79 4.84
C PHE A 183 -6.93 8.50 5.85
N TYR A 184 -7.09 7.22 6.17
CA TYR A 184 -7.84 6.79 7.34
C TYR A 184 -6.87 6.60 8.50
N GLU A 185 -7.29 6.93 9.70
CA GLU A 185 -6.48 6.88 10.90
C GLU A 185 -7.16 6.10 12.01
N TYR A 186 -6.37 5.36 12.75
CA TYR A 186 -6.86 4.66 13.93
C TYR A 186 -5.80 4.64 15.02
N LYS A 187 -6.24 4.75 16.31
CA LYS A 187 -5.36 4.69 17.47
C LYS A 187 -5.31 3.28 18.01
N ILE A 188 -4.10 2.76 18.24
CA ILE A 188 -3.90 1.44 18.83
C ILE A 188 -2.98 1.53 20.06
N ASN A 189 -3.21 0.64 21.02
CA ASN A 189 -2.33 0.45 22.18
C ASN A 189 -1.31 -0.67 21.95
N ASN A 190 -1.67 -1.66 21.15
CA ASN A 190 -0.81 -2.79 20.78
C ASN A 190 -1.23 -3.38 19.43
N LEU A 191 -0.33 -4.15 18.81
CA LEU A 191 -0.53 -4.75 17.48
C LEU A 191 -1.61 -5.84 17.44
N ASN A 192 -1.98 -6.45 18.56
CA ASN A 192 -3.04 -7.48 18.58
C ASN A 192 -4.42 -6.91 18.19
N GLN A 193 -4.63 -5.61 18.39
CA GLN A 193 -5.88 -4.95 18.01
C GLN A 193 -6.17 -4.97 16.52
N ILE A 194 -5.13 -5.06 15.68
CA ILE A 194 -5.26 -5.08 14.21
C ILE A 194 -5.23 -6.50 13.63
N LYS A 195 -4.94 -7.53 14.43
CA LYS A 195 -4.87 -8.91 13.93
C LYS A 195 -6.15 -9.36 13.23
N LYS A 196 -7.31 -8.97 13.76
CA LYS A 196 -8.63 -9.39 13.28
C LYS A 196 -8.97 -8.83 11.89
N ILE A 197 -8.40 -7.67 11.53
CA ILE A 197 -8.68 -7.02 10.25
C ILE A 197 -7.73 -7.48 9.14
N ILE A 198 -6.58 -8.08 9.51
CA ILE A 198 -5.58 -8.49 8.53
C ILE A 198 -6.02 -9.77 7.82
N ASN A 199 -6.17 -9.67 6.52
CA ASN A 199 -6.51 -10.76 5.62
C ASN A 199 -5.53 -10.83 4.45
N ASN A 200 -5.72 -11.74 3.51
CA ASN A 200 -4.86 -11.98 2.37
C ASN A 200 -4.73 -10.80 1.37
N LYS A 201 -5.48 -9.72 1.56
CA LYS A 201 -5.33 -8.50 0.76
C LYS A 201 -4.28 -7.54 1.32
N PHE A 202 -3.87 -7.71 2.57
CA PHE A 202 -2.85 -6.84 3.15
C PHE A 202 -1.46 -7.21 2.63
N GLN A 203 -0.72 -6.21 2.13
CA GLN A 203 0.60 -6.40 1.54
C GLN A 203 1.71 -5.84 2.41
N THR A 204 1.75 -4.50 2.58
CA THR A 204 2.87 -3.81 3.21
C THR A 204 2.45 -3.12 4.50
N LEU A 205 3.21 -3.35 5.56
CA LEU A 205 3.21 -2.56 6.78
C LEU A 205 4.47 -1.70 6.79
N THR A 206 4.31 -0.40 6.54
CA THR A 206 5.41 0.55 6.80
C THR A 206 5.41 0.94 8.28
N TYR A 207 6.58 1.18 8.87
CA TYR A 207 6.64 1.52 10.29
C TYR A 207 7.69 2.57 10.63
N PHE A 208 7.44 3.26 11.74
CA PHE A 208 8.41 4.16 12.39
C PHE A 208 8.33 4.07 13.90
N GLY A 209 9.50 4.00 14.56
CA GLY A 209 9.65 4.05 16.02
C GLY A 209 9.34 2.75 16.75
N VAL A 210 8.92 1.71 16.06
CA VAL A 210 8.54 0.40 16.62
C VAL A 210 9.73 -0.57 16.56
N GLU A 211 9.95 -1.31 17.63
CA GLU A 211 11.04 -2.28 17.71
C GLU A 211 10.82 -3.47 16.74
N LYS A 212 11.89 -3.85 16.03
CA LYS A 212 11.84 -5.00 15.10
C LYS A 212 11.39 -6.30 15.76
N LYS A 213 11.80 -6.54 17.02
CA LYS A 213 11.40 -7.74 17.79
C LYS A 213 9.88 -7.83 17.98
N LEU A 214 9.22 -6.69 18.25
CA LEU A 214 7.76 -6.63 18.37
C LEU A 214 7.08 -6.94 17.04
N LEU A 215 7.59 -6.37 15.94
CA LEU A 215 7.08 -6.64 14.58
C LEU A 215 7.28 -8.10 14.17
N GLN A 216 8.44 -8.69 14.45
CA GLN A 216 8.71 -10.11 14.20
C GLN A 216 7.74 -11.02 14.98
N THR A 217 7.51 -10.72 16.27
CA THR A 217 6.55 -11.46 17.09
C THR A 217 5.13 -11.35 16.54
N PHE A 218 4.75 -10.16 16.07
CA PHE A 218 3.45 -9.93 15.47
C PHE A 218 3.24 -10.75 14.20
N VAL A 219 4.21 -10.76 13.28
CA VAL A 219 4.13 -11.49 12.00
C VAL A 219 4.15 -13.01 12.21
N LYS A 220 4.96 -13.53 13.17
CA LYS A 220 5.04 -14.96 13.47
C LYS A 220 3.74 -15.58 14.00
N ASN A 221 2.78 -14.78 14.38
CA ASN A 221 1.51 -15.23 15.00
C ASN A 221 0.42 -15.58 13.96
N ASN A 222 0.75 -16.32 12.89
CA ASN A 222 -0.18 -16.82 11.88
C ASN A 222 -1.05 -15.73 11.21
N LEU A 223 -0.45 -14.63 10.82
CA LEU A 223 -1.14 -13.62 10.02
C LEU A 223 -1.39 -14.16 8.61
N ARG A 224 -2.60 -13.94 8.09
CA ARG A 224 -2.99 -14.29 6.71
C ARG A 224 -2.80 -13.12 5.74
N GLY A 225 -1.76 -12.32 5.93
CA GLY A 225 -1.45 -11.15 5.14
C GLY A 225 -0.25 -10.43 5.72
N ILE A 226 0.09 -9.27 5.17
CA ILE A 226 1.33 -8.53 5.43
C ILE A 226 2.54 -9.34 4.98
N ASP A 227 2.79 -9.27 3.69
CA ASP A 227 3.93 -9.95 3.06
C ASP A 227 5.24 -9.18 3.24
N ARG A 228 5.14 -7.87 3.57
CA ARG A 228 6.29 -6.99 3.78
C ARG A 228 6.12 -6.11 5.01
N VAL A 229 7.19 -6.02 5.82
CA VAL A 229 7.29 -5.07 6.94
C VAL A 229 8.56 -4.27 6.76
N VAL A 230 8.44 -3.00 6.42
CA VAL A 230 9.57 -2.14 6.03
C VAL A 230 9.54 -0.78 6.74
N PRO A 231 10.69 -0.14 7.01
CA PRO A 231 10.70 1.24 7.48
C PRO A 231 9.98 2.18 6.52
N ILE A 232 9.40 3.27 7.04
CA ILE A 232 8.83 4.35 6.20
C ILE A 232 9.88 4.86 5.22
N GLY A 233 9.48 5.04 3.97
CA GLY A 233 10.31 5.44 2.83
C GLY A 233 10.75 4.27 1.95
N GLN A 234 10.40 3.04 2.31
CA GLN A 234 10.79 1.82 1.60
C GLN A 234 9.60 1.01 1.06
N ALA A 235 8.39 1.59 1.05
CA ALA A 235 7.23 0.89 0.52
C ALA A 235 7.36 0.57 -0.97
N LEU A 236 8.03 1.43 -1.72
CA LEU A 236 8.22 1.30 -3.18
C LEU A 236 9.53 0.58 -3.56
N ASP A 237 10.35 0.16 -2.60
CA ASP A 237 11.59 -0.56 -2.88
C ASP A 237 11.27 -2.00 -3.31
N ILE A 238 11.23 -2.22 -4.63
CA ILE A 238 10.99 -3.54 -5.22
C ILE A 238 12.23 -4.42 -5.02
N SER A 239 12.01 -5.66 -4.59
CA SER A 239 13.04 -6.68 -4.44
C SER A 239 12.62 -8.00 -5.10
N LEU A 240 13.50 -8.99 -5.12
CA LEU A 240 13.18 -10.33 -5.62
C LEU A 240 12.14 -11.06 -4.76
N ASN A 241 11.96 -10.63 -3.50
CA ASN A 241 10.85 -11.06 -2.66
C ASN A 241 9.77 -9.97 -2.71
N TRP A 242 8.72 -10.20 -3.47
CA TRP A 242 7.64 -9.25 -3.65
C TRP A 242 6.28 -9.92 -3.49
N ASP A 243 5.37 -9.28 -2.77
CA ASP A 243 3.99 -9.74 -2.59
C ASP A 243 3.89 -11.17 -2.03
N GLY A 244 4.83 -11.55 -1.15
CA GLY A 244 4.93 -12.89 -0.57
C GLY A 244 5.52 -13.96 -1.52
N ILE A 245 6.00 -13.56 -2.70
CA ILE A 245 6.54 -14.45 -3.72
C ILE A 245 8.05 -14.24 -3.85
N ASP A 246 8.82 -15.32 -3.82
CA ASP A 246 10.20 -15.34 -4.29
C ASP A 246 10.19 -15.39 -5.82
N ILE A 247 10.38 -14.21 -6.44
CA ILE A 247 10.31 -14.04 -7.90
C ILE A 247 11.42 -14.85 -8.59
N ASN A 248 12.61 -14.92 -8.00
CA ASN A 248 13.71 -15.68 -8.60
C ASN A 248 13.36 -17.16 -8.72
N ASN A 249 12.90 -17.78 -7.65
CA ASN A 249 12.47 -19.16 -7.67
C ASN A 249 11.24 -19.41 -8.56
N ALA A 250 10.33 -18.45 -8.62
CA ALA A 250 9.13 -18.57 -9.43
C ALA A 250 9.38 -18.45 -10.96
N LEU A 251 10.48 -17.78 -11.34
CA LEU A 251 10.87 -17.58 -12.75
C LEU A 251 11.99 -18.52 -13.23
N THR A 252 12.47 -19.42 -12.38
CA THR A 252 13.54 -20.34 -12.72
C THR A 252 13.08 -21.80 -12.64
N ARG A 253 13.80 -22.65 -13.35
CA ARG A 253 13.59 -24.11 -13.33
C ARG A 253 14.79 -24.79 -12.68
N VAL A 254 14.52 -25.72 -11.77
CA VAL A 254 15.55 -26.58 -11.17
C VAL A 254 15.81 -27.78 -12.09
N ILE A 255 17.08 -28.08 -12.34
CA ILE A 255 17.53 -29.30 -13.02
C ILE A 255 18.23 -30.16 -11.97
N ASP A 256 17.72 -31.36 -11.74
CA ASP A 256 18.36 -32.33 -10.87
C ASP A 256 19.30 -33.25 -11.71
N ILE A 257 20.58 -33.29 -11.33
CA ILE A 257 21.59 -34.16 -11.95
C ILE A 257 22.11 -35.07 -10.84
N LYS A 258 21.89 -36.38 -11.03
CA LYS A 258 22.37 -37.43 -10.09
C LYS A 258 23.59 -38.10 -10.65
#